data_1ff0a150dc8b246730cf81115ca1d0ac
#
_entry.id   1ff0a150dc8b246730cf81115ca1d0ac
#
_cell.length_a   1.000
_cell.length_b   1.000
_cell.length_c   1.000
_cell.angle_alpha   90.00
_cell.angle_beta   90.00
_cell.angle_gamma   90.00
#
_symmetry.space_group_name_H-M   'P 1'
#
loop_
_entity.id
_entity.type
_entity.pdbx_description
1 polymer ?
#
loop_
_entity_poly.entity_id
_entity_poly.type
_entity_poly.pdbx_seq_one_letter_code
_entity_poly.pdbx_strand_id
1 'polypeptide(L)'
;MPEPLLEPDVPVLLTAPDGGVPRYALPGDAGADLTAAEDVELAPFERRLVGTGIAVAIPDGYAGFVHPRSGLAHRLGLGMVNAPGTIDAGYRGEIKVNLINLDPHSTLRLSRGDRIAQLVVQQVARARFVPVAELPDSERGDGGHGSTGGHGATDPSARKGRD
;
A
#
# COMPACT_ATOMS: atom_id res chain seq x y z
N MET A 1 -1.83 5.30 34.02
CA MET A 1 -1.67 5.17 32.56
C MET A 1 -2.74 6.05 31.93
N PRO A 2 -2.42 6.92 30.96
CA PRO A 2 -3.47 7.63 30.25
C PRO A 2 -4.36 6.60 29.54
N GLU A 3 -5.67 6.82 29.62
CA GLU A 3 -6.66 6.03 28.89
C GLU A 3 -6.30 6.09 27.39
N PRO A 4 -6.28 4.93 26.68
CA PRO A 4 -6.01 4.96 25.23
C PRO A 4 -7.08 5.86 24.59
N LEU A 5 -6.62 6.84 23.81
CA LEU A 5 -7.51 7.59 22.94
C LEU A 5 -8.15 6.56 21.99
N LEU A 6 -9.40 6.22 22.23
CA LEU A 6 -10.20 5.47 21.29
C LEU A 6 -10.33 6.36 20.07
N GLU A 7 -9.56 6.07 19.02
CA GLU A 7 -9.80 6.71 17.74
C GLU A 7 -11.24 6.38 17.32
N PRO A 8 -11.99 7.36 16.79
CA PRO A 8 -13.37 7.10 16.41
C PRO A 8 -13.38 6.05 15.30
N ASP A 9 -14.17 4.99 15.49
CA ASP A 9 -14.44 4.02 14.45
C ASP A 9 -15.00 4.73 13.21
N VAL A 10 -14.40 4.49 12.05
CA VAL A 10 -14.87 5.02 10.77
C VAL A 10 -15.79 3.97 10.13
N PRO A 11 -17.10 4.22 10.04
CA PRO A 11 -18.01 3.27 9.45
C PRO A 11 -17.79 3.17 7.95
N VAL A 12 -17.37 2.00 7.47
CA VAL A 12 -17.23 1.67 6.04
C VAL A 12 -18.29 0.66 5.69
N LEU A 13 -19.25 1.03 4.84
CA LEU A 13 -20.25 0.10 4.35
C LEU A 13 -19.60 -0.84 3.33
N LEU A 14 -19.97 -2.11 3.36
CA LEU A 14 -19.40 -3.08 2.44
C LEU A 14 -20.44 -4.09 1.93
N THR A 15 -20.19 -4.63 0.74
CA THR A 15 -20.83 -5.84 0.23
C THR A 15 -19.75 -6.89 -0.01
N ALA A 16 -20.04 -8.14 0.36
CA ALA A 16 -19.10 -9.25 0.25
C ALA A 16 -19.82 -10.55 -0.20
N PRO A 17 -20.43 -10.56 -1.41
CA PRO A 17 -21.20 -11.73 -1.87
C PRO A 17 -20.32 -12.97 -2.03
N ASP A 18 -19.08 -12.80 -2.49
CA ASP A 18 -18.15 -13.88 -2.80
C ASP A 18 -16.82 -13.78 -2.03
N GLY A 19 -16.67 -12.77 -1.18
CA GLY A 19 -15.44 -12.48 -0.44
C GLY A 19 -15.61 -12.57 1.07
N GLY A 20 -14.47 -12.57 1.75
CA GLY A 20 -14.42 -12.45 3.23
C GLY A 20 -14.46 -10.99 3.67
N VAL A 21 -15.22 -10.68 4.72
CA VAL A 21 -15.19 -9.36 5.36
C VAL A 21 -13.76 -9.07 5.85
N PRO A 22 -13.16 -7.90 5.52
CA PRO A 22 -11.84 -7.52 5.98
C PRO A 22 -11.75 -7.56 7.50
N ARG A 23 -10.65 -8.08 8.04
CA ARG A 23 -10.48 -8.23 9.49
C ARG A 23 -9.11 -7.77 9.93
N TYR A 24 -9.06 -7.08 11.04
CA TYR A 24 -7.84 -6.84 11.79
C TYR A 24 -7.41 -8.12 12.51
N ALA A 25 -6.14 -8.50 12.39
CA ALA A 25 -5.64 -9.70 13.04
C ALA A 25 -5.48 -9.51 14.56
N LEU A 26 -5.05 -8.31 14.98
CA LEU A 26 -4.84 -7.94 16.38
C LEU A 26 -5.43 -6.54 16.65
N PRO A 27 -5.80 -6.26 17.91
CA PRO A 27 -6.12 -4.90 18.35
C PRO A 27 -4.96 -3.95 18.06
N GLY A 28 -5.22 -2.82 17.43
CA GLY A 28 -4.20 -1.83 17.07
C GLY A 28 -3.54 -2.04 15.70
N ASP A 29 -3.90 -3.09 14.96
CA ASP A 29 -3.49 -3.21 13.57
C ASP A 29 -4.07 -2.08 12.72
N ALA A 30 -3.25 -1.48 11.84
CA ALA A 30 -3.70 -0.42 10.95
C ALA A 30 -4.38 -0.97 9.67
N GLY A 31 -4.03 -2.18 9.26
CA GLY A 31 -4.52 -2.79 8.02
C GLY A 31 -5.46 -3.96 8.28
N ALA A 32 -6.65 -3.91 7.68
CA ALA A 32 -7.58 -5.04 7.65
C ALA A 32 -7.22 -5.99 6.50
N ASP A 33 -7.07 -7.27 6.77
CA ASP A 33 -6.69 -8.28 5.77
C ASP A 33 -7.74 -8.40 4.67
N LEU A 34 -7.27 -8.42 3.41
CA LEU A 34 -8.03 -8.72 2.21
C LEU A 34 -7.67 -10.12 1.71
N THR A 35 -8.69 -10.92 1.37
CA THR A 35 -8.51 -12.29 0.91
C THR A 35 -8.79 -12.44 -0.59
N ALA A 36 -8.14 -13.41 -1.22
CA ALA A 36 -8.44 -13.80 -2.60
C ALA A 36 -9.84 -14.43 -2.69
N ALA A 37 -10.64 -14.01 -3.68
CA ALA A 37 -11.93 -14.62 -3.99
C ALA A 37 -11.84 -15.84 -4.91
N GLU A 38 -10.66 -16.13 -5.44
CA GLU A 38 -10.37 -17.21 -6.37
C GLU A 38 -8.99 -17.84 -6.11
N ASP A 39 -8.76 -19.02 -6.66
CA ASP A 39 -7.44 -19.62 -6.71
C ASP A 39 -6.59 -18.90 -7.75
N VAL A 40 -5.33 -18.64 -7.43
CA VAL A 40 -4.41 -17.85 -8.26
C VAL A 40 -3.10 -18.60 -8.41
N GLU A 41 -2.63 -18.70 -9.64
CA GLU A 41 -1.29 -19.16 -9.96
C GLU A 41 -0.56 -18.04 -10.72
N LEU A 42 0.65 -17.70 -10.28
CA LEU A 42 1.51 -16.68 -10.85
C LEU A 42 2.88 -17.30 -11.18
N ALA A 43 3.20 -17.40 -12.45
CA ALA A 43 4.55 -17.74 -12.88
C ALA A 43 5.57 -16.66 -12.46
N PRO A 44 6.88 -16.91 -12.49
CA PRO A 44 7.90 -15.89 -12.26
C PRO A 44 7.64 -14.62 -13.08
N PHE A 45 7.63 -13.46 -12.41
CA PHE A 45 7.36 -12.13 -12.98
C PHE A 45 5.96 -11.93 -13.59
N GLU A 46 5.08 -12.91 -13.48
CA GLU A 46 3.69 -12.75 -13.89
C GLU A 46 2.96 -11.80 -12.94
N ARG A 47 2.10 -10.94 -13.52
CA ARG A 47 1.15 -10.10 -12.77
C ARG A 47 -0.28 -10.46 -13.12
N ARG A 48 -1.17 -10.37 -12.13
CA ARG A 48 -2.60 -10.65 -12.28
C ARG A 48 -3.44 -9.76 -11.40
N LEU A 49 -4.55 -9.28 -11.93
CA LEU A 49 -5.56 -8.56 -11.18
C LEU A 49 -6.48 -9.58 -10.51
N VAL A 50 -6.39 -9.71 -9.18
CA VAL A 50 -7.09 -10.72 -8.39
C VAL A 50 -8.25 -10.07 -7.64
N GLY A 51 -9.44 -10.64 -7.79
CA GLY A 51 -10.64 -10.21 -7.08
C GLY A 51 -10.57 -10.55 -5.59
N THR A 52 -11.17 -9.69 -4.77
CA THR A 52 -11.38 -9.95 -3.34
C THR A 52 -12.82 -10.32 -3.01
N GLY A 53 -13.74 -10.17 -4.00
CA GLY A 53 -15.17 -10.41 -3.84
C GLY A 53 -15.88 -9.36 -2.98
N ILE A 54 -15.23 -8.23 -2.67
CA ILE A 54 -15.84 -7.17 -1.84
C ILE A 54 -15.86 -5.83 -2.56
N ALA A 55 -16.87 -5.02 -2.27
CA ALA A 55 -16.95 -3.61 -2.62
C ALA A 55 -17.27 -2.79 -1.36
N VAL A 56 -16.72 -1.58 -1.28
CA VAL A 56 -16.84 -0.71 -0.10
C VAL A 56 -17.39 0.66 -0.47
N ALA A 57 -18.02 1.32 0.52
CA ALA A 57 -18.35 2.73 0.47
C ALA A 57 -17.60 3.43 1.60
N ILE A 58 -16.47 4.00 1.27
CA ILE A 58 -15.67 4.81 2.20
C ILE A 58 -16.32 6.18 2.33
N PRO A 59 -16.46 6.75 3.54
CA PRO A 59 -17.06 8.06 3.74
C PRO A 59 -16.19 9.19 3.17
N ASP A 60 -16.82 10.31 2.85
CA ASP A 60 -16.14 11.52 2.39
C ASP A 60 -15.08 11.99 3.41
N GLY A 61 -13.94 12.47 2.92
CA GLY A 61 -12.80 12.86 3.73
C GLY A 61 -11.85 11.72 4.09
N TYR A 62 -12.17 10.48 3.66
CA TYR A 62 -11.32 9.31 3.82
C TYR A 62 -11.00 8.66 2.48
N ALA A 63 -9.94 7.88 2.45
CA ALA A 63 -9.58 6.99 1.36
C ALA A 63 -9.13 5.64 1.92
N GLY A 64 -9.29 4.59 1.13
CA GLY A 64 -8.71 3.29 1.39
C GLY A 64 -7.40 3.12 0.63
N PHE A 65 -6.40 2.59 1.30
CA PHE A 65 -5.12 2.25 0.69
C PHE A 65 -4.87 0.75 0.79
N VAL A 66 -4.74 0.10 -0.36
CA VAL A 66 -4.43 -1.32 -0.42
C VAL A 66 -2.92 -1.48 -0.44
N HIS A 67 -2.39 -2.16 0.58
CA HIS A 67 -0.97 -2.40 0.76
C HIS A 67 -0.63 -3.89 0.62
N PRO A 68 0.59 -4.23 0.17
CA PRO A 68 1.08 -5.60 0.25
C PRO A 68 1.25 -6.03 1.71
N ARG A 69 1.31 -7.33 1.94
CA ARG A 69 1.61 -7.92 3.24
C ARG A 69 3.09 -8.24 3.34
N SER A 70 3.78 -7.68 4.32
CA SER A 70 5.23 -7.82 4.50
C SER A 70 5.68 -9.29 4.56
N GLY A 71 4.91 -10.15 5.24
CA GLY A 71 5.24 -11.56 5.35
C GLY A 71 5.20 -12.32 4.02
N LEU A 72 4.27 -11.99 3.12
CA LEU A 72 4.21 -12.59 1.79
C LEU A 72 5.29 -12.01 0.87
N ALA A 73 5.52 -10.71 0.95
CA ALA A 73 6.58 -10.06 0.19
C ALA A 73 7.95 -10.66 0.52
N HIS A 74 8.26 -10.81 1.82
CA HIS A 74 9.55 -11.33 2.26
C HIS A 74 9.74 -12.82 1.94
N ARG A 75 8.74 -13.66 2.23
CA ARG A 75 8.90 -15.12 2.12
C ARG A 75 8.66 -15.66 0.73
N LEU A 76 7.78 -15.03 -0.03
CA LEU A 76 7.32 -15.56 -1.32
C LEU A 76 7.61 -14.63 -2.50
N GLY A 77 8.14 -13.43 -2.26
CA GLY A 77 8.32 -12.45 -3.32
C GLY A 77 7.00 -11.93 -3.89
N LEU A 78 5.87 -12.09 -3.18
CA LEU A 78 4.59 -11.54 -3.63
C LEU A 78 4.56 -10.03 -3.46
N GLY A 79 4.42 -9.31 -4.56
CA GLY A 79 4.32 -7.86 -4.60
C GLY A 79 2.98 -7.36 -5.14
N MET A 80 2.81 -6.05 -5.12
CA MET A 80 1.74 -5.33 -5.82
C MET A 80 2.34 -4.32 -6.79
N VAL A 81 1.84 -4.32 -8.02
CA VAL A 81 2.39 -3.46 -9.11
C VAL A 81 2.14 -1.98 -8.84
N ASN A 82 0.99 -1.64 -8.25
CA ASN A 82 0.55 -0.27 -7.99
C ASN A 82 0.40 0.04 -6.49
N ALA A 83 1.31 -0.46 -5.66
CA ALA A 83 1.25 -0.23 -4.21
C ALA A 83 1.66 1.21 -3.84
N PRO A 84 0.87 1.89 -2.97
CA PRO A 84 -0.45 1.50 -2.51
C PRO A 84 -1.54 1.71 -3.57
N GLY A 85 -2.48 0.76 -3.68
CA GLY A 85 -3.68 0.95 -4.49
C GLY A 85 -4.64 1.90 -3.79
N THR A 86 -5.13 2.93 -4.47
CA THR A 86 -6.03 3.93 -3.88
C THR A 86 -7.49 3.60 -4.16
N ILE A 87 -8.31 3.56 -3.12
CA ILE A 87 -9.76 3.40 -3.17
C ILE A 87 -10.39 4.72 -2.74
N ASP A 88 -10.96 5.42 -3.70
CA ASP A 88 -11.62 6.70 -3.47
C ASP A 88 -12.97 6.53 -2.74
N ALA A 89 -13.39 7.56 -1.99
CA ALA A 89 -14.69 7.58 -1.31
C ALA A 89 -15.87 7.35 -2.28
N GLY A 90 -15.77 7.82 -3.53
CA GLY A 90 -16.78 7.63 -4.57
C GLY A 90 -16.75 6.27 -5.29
N TYR A 91 -15.73 5.43 -5.07
CA TYR A 91 -15.62 4.12 -5.73
C TYR A 91 -16.63 3.13 -5.15
N ARG A 92 -17.27 2.35 -6.02
CA ARG A 92 -18.28 1.34 -5.65
C ARG A 92 -18.05 -0.02 -6.32
N GLY A 93 -16.99 -0.13 -7.11
CA GLY A 93 -16.62 -1.40 -7.73
C GLY A 93 -15.94 -2.35 -6.75
N GLU A 94 -15.76 -3.58 -7.19
CA GLU A 94 -15.00 -4.59 -6.46
C GLU A 94 -13.54 -4.13 -6.24
N ILE A 95 -13.04 -4.30 -5.02
CA ILE A 95 -11.62 -4.13 -4.75
C ILE A 95 -10.87 -5.29 -5.38
N LYS A 96 -9.97 -4.97 -6.31
CA LYS A 96 -9.08 -5.94 -6.94
C LYS A 96 -7.63 -5.59 -6.64
N VAL A 97 -6.83 -6.61 -6.41
CA VAL A 97 -5.41 -6.47 -6.06
C VAL A 97 -4.55 -6.87 -7.25
N ASN A 98 -3.72 -5.94 -7.73
CA ASN A 98 -2.81 -6.20 -8.85
C ASN A 98 -1.52 -6.84 -8.35
N LEU A 99 -1.54 -8.16 -8.19
CA LEU A 99 -0.43 -8.95 -7.67
C LEU A 99 0.65 -9.18 -8.73
N ILE A 100 1.88 -9.34 -8.29
CA ILE A 100 3.03 -9.75 -9.08
C ILE A 100 3.87 -10.74 -8.30
N ASN A 101 4.32 -11.81 -8.96
CA ASN A 101 5.32 -12.73 -8.43
C ASN A 101 6.72 -12.21 -8.78
N LEU A 102 7.47 -11.76 -7.78
CA LEU A 102 8.85 -11.28 -7.92
C LEU A 102 9.90 -12.38 -7.69
N ASP A 103 9.48 -13.61 -7.36
CA ASP A 103 10.40 -14.74 -7.30
C ASP A 103 10.81 -15.12 -8.74
N PRO A 104 12.12 -15.19 -9.05
CA PRO A 104 12.60 -15.47 -10.40
C PRO A 104 12.53 -16.96 -10.81
N HIS A 105 12.23 -17.85 -9.87
CA HIS A 105 12.40 -19.30 -10.08
C HIS A 105 11.14 -20.12 -9.82
N SER A 106 10.28 -19.65 -8.90
CA SER A 106 9.17 -20.44 -8.39
C SER A 106 7.82 -19.86 -8.79
N THR A 107 6.93 -20.72 -9.26
CA THR A 107 5.51 -20.37 -9.43
C THR A 107 4.85 -20.25 -8.07
N LEU A 108 4.16 -19.15 -7.84
CA LEU A 108 3.44 -18.88 -6.62
C LEU A 108 1.98 -19.31 -6.76
N ARG A 109 1.47 -20.04 -5.76
CA ARG A 109 0.07 -20.48 -5.69
C ARG A 109 -0.60 -19.90 -4.46
N LEU A 110 -1.76 -19.31 -4.67
CA LEU A 110 -2.63 -18.78 -3.64
C LEU A 110 -4.00 -19.43 -3.80
N SER A 111 -4.58 -19.83 -2.70
CA SER A 111 -5.93 -20.40 -2.68
C SER A 111 -6.96 -19.33 -2.36
N ARG A 112 -8.20 -19.55 -2.80
CA ARG A 112 -9.35 -18.75 -2.34
C ARG A 112 -9.35 -18.69 -0.81
N GLY A 113 -9.51 -17.48 -0.26
CA GLY A 113 -9.47 -17.22 1.17
C GLY A 113 -8.09 -16.88 1.73
N ASP A 114 -7.01 -17.06 0.96
CA ASP A 114 -5.69 -16.62 1.37
C ASP A 114 -5.64 -15.09 1.49
N ARG A 115 -4.99 -14.59 2.54
CA ARG A 115 -4.79 -13.17 2.77
C ARG A 115 -3.72 -12.65 1.83
N ILE A 116 -4.11 -11.84 0.83
CA ILE A 116 -3.24 -11.39 -0.27
C ILE A 116 -2.78 -9.94 -0.14
N ALA A 117 -3.51 -9.12 0.60
CA ALA A 117 -3.24 -7.70 0.80
C ALA A 117 -3.85 -7.23 2.12
N GLN A 118 -3.75 -5.95 2.42
CA GLN A 118 -4.39 -5.30 3.56
C GLN A 118 -4.95 -3.94 3.15
N LEU A 119 -6.11 -3.59 3.69
CA LEU A 119 -6.79 -2.31 3.49
C LEU A 119 -6.56 -1.42 4.70
N VAL A 120 -5.99 -0.25 4.48
CA VAL A 120 -5.84 0.81 5.49
C VAL A 120 -6.77 1.95 5.12
N VAL A 121 -7.67 2.36 6.01
CA VAL A 121 -8.55 3.52 5.83
C VAL A 121 -7.96 4.71 6.55
N GLN A 122 -7.75 5.81 5.84
CA GLN A 122 -7.12 7.01 6.38
C GLN A 122 -7.92 8.26 6.02
N GLN A 123 -7.89 9.26 6.90
CA GLN A 123 -8.35 10.60 6.58
C GLN A 123 -7.40 11.24 5.55
N VAL A 124 -7.96 11.90 4.54
CA VAL A 124 -7.19 12.54 3.48
C VAL A 124 -7.60 13.98 3.31
N ALA A 125 -6.60 14.86 3.16
CA ALA A 125 -6.82 16.23 2.79
C ALA A 125 -7.01 16.36 1.27
N ARG A 126 -7.96 17.17 0.85
CA ARG A 126 -8.14 17.52 -0.56
C ARG A 126 -7.38 18.82 -0.86
N ALA A 127 -6.27 18.72 -1.59
CA ALA A 127 -5.48 19.87 -1.96
C ALA A 127 -6.23 20.76 -2.98
N ARG A 128 -6.16 22.08 -2.78
CA ARG A 128 -6.52 23.09 -3.77
C ARG A 128 -5.25 23.63 -4.38
N PHE A 129 -4.96 23.23 -5.60
CA PHE A 129 -3.78 23.71 -6.32
C PHE A 129 -3.97 25.16 -6.76
N VAL A 130 -3.04 26.04 -6.38
CA VAL A 130 -3.03 27.45 -6.73
C VAL A 130 -1.77 27.73 -7.54
N PRO A 131 -1.88 28.01 -8.84
CA PRO A 131 -0.73 28.40 -9.66
C PRO A 131 -0.12 29.71 -9.14
N VAL A 132 1.19 29.73 -9.00
CA VAL A 132 1.98 30.92 -8.64
C VAL A 132 3.16 31.04 -9.61
N ALA A 133 3.72 32.24 -9.75
CA ALA A 133 4.88 32.47 -10.62
C ALA A 133 6.15 31.85 -10.03
N GLU A 134 6.29 31.90 -8.69
CA GLU A 134 7.44 31.37 -7.96
C GLU A 134 6.96 30.73 -6.66
N LEU A 135 7.64 29.67 -6.24
CA LEU A 135 7.42 29.05 -4.93
C LEU A 135 8.19 29.82 -3.85
N PRO A 136 7.67 29.86 -2.61
CA PRO A 136 8.43 30.47 -1.52
C PRO A 136 9.71 29.67 -1.24
N ASP A 137 10.75 30.39 -0.80
CA ASP A 137 12.02 29.80 -0.40
C ASP A 137 11.86 28.79 0.72
N SER A 138 12.72 27.77 0.73
CA SER A 138 12.83 26.81 1.82
C SER A 138 14.29 26.43 2.08
N GLU A 139 14.62 26.03 3.32
CA GLU A 139 15.98 25.60 3.67
C GLU A 139 16.46 24.39 2.84
N ARG A 140 15.55 23.57 2.34
CA ARG A 140 15.86 22.41 1.48
C ARG A 140 16.06 22.81 0.02
N GLY A 141 15.41 23.88 -0.43
CA GLY A 141 15.38 24.30 -1.83
C GLY A 141 14.95 23.18 -2.77
N ASP A 142 15.68 23.00 -3.85
CA ASP A 142 15.48 21.95 -4.88
C ASP A 142 16.26 20.65 -4.58
N GLY A 143 16.91 20.56 -3.42
CA GLY A 143 17.66 19.40 -2.98
C GLY A 143 16.79 18.15 -2.84
N GLY A 144 17.04 17.12 -3.67
CA GLY A 144 16.36 15.83 -3.67
C GLY A 144 17.31 14.66 -3.88
N HIS A 145 16.76 13.46 -4.10
CA HIS A 145 17.48 12.24 -4.50
C HIS A 145 18.75 11.94 -3.68
N GLY A 146 18.66 12.07 -2.35
CA GLY A 146 19.77 11.76 -1.44
C GLY A 146 20.70 12.96 -1.16
N SER A 147 20.30 14.20 -1.48
CA SER A 147 21.08 15.43 -1.20
C SER A 147 21.46 15.60 0.28
N THR A 148 20.73 14.96 1.20
CA THR A 148 21.01 14.96 2.65
C THR A 148 21.97 13.86 3.11
N GLY A 149 22.59 13.15 2.17
CA GLY A 149 23.47 12.02 2.45
C GLY A 149 22.70 10.70 2.50
N GLY A 150 23.42 9.58 2.45
CA GLY A 150 22.84 8.26 2.45
C GLY A 150 23.91 7.18 2.32
N HIS A 151 23.52 5.99 2.01
CA HIS A 151 24.41 4.86 1.83
C HIS A 151 25.48 5.14 0.75
N GLY A 152 26.75 5.08 1.11
CA GLY A 152 27.87 5.19 0.17
C GLY A 152 28.27 6.62 -0.26
N ALA A 153 27.88 7.66 0.47
CA ALA A 153 28.47 8.99 0.30
C ALA A 153 29.95 8.91 0.64
N THR A 154 30.79 8.57 -0.33
CA THR A 154 32.23 8.71 -0.22
C THR A 154 32.55 10.20 -0.16
N ASP A 155 33.20 10.61 0.94
CA ASP A 155 33.78 11.93 1.10
C ASP A 155 34.56 12.32 -0.17
N PRO A 156 34.21 13.42 -0.88
CA PRO A 156 34.93 13.86 -2.05
C PRO A 156 36.41 14.18 -1.79
N SER A 157 36.79 14.41 -0.53
CA SER A 157 38.17 14.67 -0.12
C SER A 157 39.07 13.42 -0.12
N ALA A 158 38.49 12.21 -0.11
CA ALA A 158 39.24 10.95 -0.12
C ALA A 158 39.79 10.56 -1.51
N ARG A 159 39.50 11.32 -2.57
CA ARG A 159 40.01 11.05 -3.93
C ARG A 159 41.31 11.78 -4.30
N LYS A 160 41.89 12.59 -3.40
CA LYS A 160 43.19 13.22 -3.62
C LYS A 160 44.30 12.44 -2.87
N GLY A 161 44.80 11.39 -3.47
CA GLY A 161 45.97 10.68 -2.94
C GLY A 161 46.12 9.24 -3.40
N ARG A 162 46.21 9.07 -4.72
CA ARG A 162 46.85 7.90 -5.35
C ARG A 162 47.36 8.39 -6.71
N ASP A 163 48.52 8.98 -6.71
CA ASP A 163 49.45 8.99 -7.79
C ASP A 163 50.46 7.85 -7.60
#